data_f8dcb59d89f51d47dbef3521068b68b7
#
_entry.id   f8dcb59d89f51d47dbef3521068b68b7
#
_cell.length_a   1.000
_cell.length_b   1.000
_cell.length_c   1.000
_cell.angle_alpha   90.00
_cell.angle_beta   90.00
_cell.angle_gamma   90.00
#
_symmetry.space_group_name_H-M   'P 1'
#
loop_
_entity.id
_entity.type
_entity.pdbx_description
1 polymer ?
#
loop_
_entity_poly.entity_id
_entity_poly.type
_entity_poly.pdbx_seq_one_letter_code
_entity_poly.pdbx_strand_id
1 'polypeptide(L)'
;MSIELGKYNTLEVVKEVAFGMYLDGGEEGEILLPSRYVPQDCKVGDKLNVFIYLDNEERLVATTLTPLVQVGQFACLEVAWINQYGAFLNWGLMKDLFVPFREQKMKMQVGKKYVVHAHLDDESYRIVASAKVDRYLSKEKAAYESGQEVDILIWQKTDLGFKAIINDEYSGLLYESEIFQPLHTGMRMKAYVKQVREDGKIDLLLQKPGQAKVEDFSATLLDYICEQGGRIALNDKSPAEEIYATFGVSKKTFKKAVGDLYKKHLVVLEEDGIRIR
;
A
#
# COMPACT_ATOMS: atom_id res chain seq x y z
N MET A 1 -21.22 -6.83 -23.16
CA MET A 1 -20.42 -6.38 -21.99
C MET A 1 -19.04 -6.96 -22.19
N SER A 2 -17.98 -6.17 -22.22
CA SER A 2 -16.62 -6.70 -22.37
C SER A 2 -16.06 -7.11 -21.00
N ILE A 3 -15.45 -8.27 -20.93
CA ILE A 3 -14.81 -8.78 -19.71
C ILE A 3 -13.48 -8.07 -19.50
N GLU A 4 -13.25 -7.59 -18.27
CA GLU A 4 -11.97 -7.07 -17.85
C GLU A 4 -11.13 -8.20 -17.22
N LEU A 5 -10.22 -8.76 -18.00
CA LEU A 5 -9.30 -9.81 -17.54
C LEU A 5 -8.34 -9.26 -16.46
N GLY A 6 -8.19 -10.02 -15.37
CA GLY A 6 -7.35 -9.60 -14.23
C GLY A 6 -7.99 -8.55 -13.33
N LYS A 7 -9.32 -8.38 -13.41
CA LYS A 7 -10.11 -7.46 -12.59
C LYS A 7 -11.42 -8.10 -12.12
N TYR A 8 -12.11 -7.42 -11.23
CA TYR A 8 -13.46 -7.77 -10.81
C TYR A 8 -14.48 -7.38 -11.87
N ASN A 9 -15.39 -8.32 -12.16
CA ASN A 9 -16.53 -8.17 -13.06
C ASN A 9 -17.79 -8.58 -12.32
N THR A 10 -18.90 -7.86 -12.52
CA THR A 10 -20.21 -8.24 -12.00
C THR A 10 -20.97 -8.99 -13.09
N LEU A 11 -21.09 -10.32 -12.92
CA LEU A 11 -21.66 -11.22 -13.91
C LEU A 11 -22.89 -11.96 -13.37
N GLU A 12 -23.84 -12.28 -14.26
CA GLU A 12 -25.03 -13.03 -13.91
C GLU A 12 -24.79 -14.54 -14.03
N VAL A 13 -25.31 -15.31 -13.10
CA VAL A 13 -25.29 -16.77 -13.13
C VAL A 13 -26.36 -17.27 -14.12
N VAL A 14 -25.90 -17.91 -15.18
CA VAL A 14 -26.84 -18.39 -16.27
C VAL A 14 -27.13 -19.89 -16.20
N LYS A 15 -26.26 -20.68 -15.54
CA LYS A 15 -26.39 -22.14 -15.55
C LYS A 15 -25.67 -22.75 -14.36
N GLU A 16 -26.29 -23.76 -13.77
CA GLU A 16 -25.70 -24.63 -12.75
C GLU A 16 -25.26 -25.98 -13.39
N VAL A 17 -24.08 -26.44 -12.98
CA VAL A 17 -23.50 -27.73 -13.42
C VAL A 17 -22.85 -28.46 -12.24
N ALA A 18 -22.57 -29.75 -12.37
CA ALA A 18 -22.01 -30.57 -11.30
C ALA A 18 -20.66 -30.06 -10.72
N PHE A 19 -19.90 -29.30 -11.50
CA PHE A 19 -18.55 -28.80 -11.12
C PHE A 19 -18.51 -27.29 -10.91
N GLY A 20 -19.67 -26.61 -10.91
CA GLY A 20 -19.74 -25.17 -10.63
C GLY A 20 -20.94 -24.48 -11.25
N MET A 21 -20.80 -23.19 -11.50
CA MET A 21 -21.78 -22.36 -12.19
C MET A 21 -21.13 -21.65 -13.38
N TYR A 22 -21.94 -21.47 -14.44
CA TYR A 22 -21.54 -20.62 -15.56
C TYR A 22 -22.11 -19.22 -15.39
N LEU A 23 -21.26 -18.22 -15.67
CA LEU A 23 -21.59 -16.82 -15.62
C LEU A 23 -21.65 -16.26 -17.05
N ASP A 24 -22.49 -15.26 -17.27
CA ASP A 24 -22.62 -14.57 -18.56
C ASP A 24 -21.37 -13.69 -18.81
N GLY A 25 -20.48 -14.13 -19.67
CA GLY A 25 -19.31 -13.39 -20.12
C GLY A 25 -19.56 -12.49 -21.34
N GLY A 26 -20.81 -12.34 -21.79
CA GLY A 26 -21.15 -11.55 -22.97
C GLY A 26 -20.50 -12.10 -24.24
N GLU A 27 -19.65 -11.31 -24.88
CA GLU A 27 -18.93 -11.72 -26.11
C GLU A 27 -17.95 -12.87 -25.91
N GLU A 28 -17.44 -13.03 -24.68
CA GLU A 28 -16.53 -14.13 -24.31
C GLU A 28 -17.26 -15.46 -24.02
N GLY A 29 -18.58 -15.44 -24.07
CA GLY A 29 -19.43 -16.64 -23.81
C GLY A 29 -19.57 -16.95 -22.31
N GLU A 30 -19.86 -18.23 -22.01
CA GLU A 30 -20.06 -18.68 -20.62
C GLU A 30 -18.70 -18.84 -19.89
N ILE A 31 -18.55 -18.21 -18.73
CA ILE A 31 -17.34 -18.28 -17.89
C ILE A 31 -17.60 -19.16 -16.69
N LEU A 32 -16.78 -20.18 -16.47
CA LEU A 32 -16.92 -21.10 -15.34
C LEU A 32 -16.50 -20.44 -14.01
N LEU A 33 -17.41 -20.52 -13.02
CA LEU A 33 -17.11 -20.35 -11.59
C LEU A 33 -17.08 -21.74 -10.95
N PRO A 34 -15.91 -22.30 -10.62
CA PRO A 34 -15.79 -23.64 -10.02
C PRO A 34 -16.57 -23.75 -8.70
N SER A 35 -17.15 -24.92 -8.41
CA SER A 35 -18.04 -25.17 -7.26
C SER A 35 -17.46 -24.72 -5.92
N ARG A 36 -16.15 -24.89 -5.71
CA ARG A 36 -15.44 -24.45 -4.50
C ARG A 36 -15.45 -22.93 -4.27
N TYR A 37 -15.77 -22.13 -5.28
CA TYR A 37 -15.84 -20.67 -5.25
C TYR A 37 -17.26 -20.13 -5.34
N VAL A 38 -18.24 -21.00 -5.50
CA VAL A 38 -19.66 -20.63 -5.53
C VAL A 38 -20.09 -20.24 -4.12
N PRO A 39 -20.66 -19.03 -3.90
CA PRO A 39 -21.24 -18.66 -2.63
C PRO A 39 -22.37 -19.59 -2.20
N GLN A 40 -22.54 -19.76 -0.89
CA GLN A 40 -23.65 -20.50 -0.33
C GLN A 40 -24.97 -19.85 -0.77
N ASP A 41 -25.98 -20.68 -1.13
CA ASP A 41 -27.31 -20.25 -1.58
C ASP A 41 -27.36 -19.49 -2.93
N CYS A 42 -26.28 -19.47 -3.69
CA CYS A 42 -26.23 -18.86 -5.03
C CYS A 42 -27.11 -19.63 -6.02
N LYS A 43 -27.88 -18.92 -6.85
CA LYS A 43 -28.83 -19.45 -7.82
C LYS A 43 -28.64 -18.84 -9.21
N VAL A 44 -29.20 -19.52 -10.23
CA VAL A 44 -29.30 -18.95 -11.58
C VAL A 44 -30.14 -17.66 -11.53
N GLY A 45 -29.62 -16.61 -12.17
CA GLY A 45 -30.14 -15.25 -12.15
C GLY A 45 -29.47 -14.30 -11.13
N ASP A 46 -28.69 -14.83 -10.17
CA ASP A 46 -27.95 -14.00 -9.24
C ASP A 46 -26.79 -13.27 -9.94
N LYS A 47 -26.47 -12.06 -9.46
CA LYS A 47 -25.31 -11.31 -9.92
C LYS A 47 -24.18 -11.41 -8.91
N LEU A 48 -23.04 -11.89 -9.36
CA LEU A 48 -21.86 -12.09 -8.55
C LEU A 48 -20.73 -11.12 -8.98
N ASN A 49 -20.07 -10.52 -8.00
CA ASN A 49 -18.83 -9.79 -8.22
C ASN A 49 -17.67 -10.78 -8.12
N VAL A 50 -17.09 -11.15 -9.25
CA VAL A 50 -16.06 -12.19 -9.36
C VAL A 50 -14.82 -11.65 -10.04
N PHE A 51 -13.65 -12.17 -9.63
CA PHE A 51 -12.41 -11.90 -10.30
C PHE A 51 -12.22 -12.86 -11.48
N ILE A 52 -11.85 -12.32 -12.65
CA ILE A 52 -11.67 -13.12 -13.87
C ILE A 52 -10.17 -13.28 -14.15
N TYR A 53 -9.72 -14.51 -14.33
CA TYR A 53 -8.34 -14.82 -14.68
C TYR A 53 -8.26 -16.04 -15.63
N LEU A 54 -7.06 -16.39 -16.09
CA LEU A 54 -6.86 -17.54 -16.96
C LEU A 54 -6.40 -18.76 -16.14
N ASP A 55 -7.07 -19.91 -16.36
CA ASP A 55 -6.63 -21.17 -15.80
C ASP A 55 -5.33 -21.70 -16.47
N ASN A 56 -4.90 -22.92 -16.14
CA ASN A 56 -3.68 -23.50 -16.70
C ASN A 56 -3.81 -23.88 -18.20
N GLU A 57 -5.04 -23.97 -18.71
CA GLU A 57 -5.36 -24.24 -20.12
C GLU A 57 -5.68 -22.93 -20.89
N GLU A 58 -5.42 -21.76 -20.23
CA GLU A 58 -5.65 -20.42 -20.79
C GLU A 58 -7.12 -20.08 -21.07
N ARG A 59 -8.05 -20.76 -20.37
CA ARG A 59 -9.48 -20.44 -20.43
C ARG A 59 -9.83 -19.41 -19.36
N LEU A 60 -10.78 -18.52 -19.69
CA LEU A 60 -11.34 -17.60 -18.70
C LEU A 60 -12.04 -18.38 -17.60
N VAL A 61 -11.72 -18.08 -16.37
CA VAL A 61 -12.31 -18.67 -15.17
C VAL A 61 -12.57 -17.58 -14.13
N ALA A 62 -13.69 -17.73 -13.43
CA ALA A 62 -14.10 -16.82 -12.36
C ALA A 62 -13.73 -17.39 -10.99
N THR A 63 -13.47 -16.48 -10.04
CA THR A 63 -13.29 -16.83 -8.63
C THR A 63 -13.88 -15.76 -7.72
N THR A 64 -14.36 -16.18 -6.56
CA THR A 64 -14.74 -15.29 -5.44
C THR A 64 -13.58 -15.04 -4.46
N LEU A 65 -12.41 -15.66 -4.69
CA LEU A 65 -11.21 -15.35 -3.94
C LEU A 65 -10.77 -13.91 -4.22
N THR A 66 -10.18 -13.30 -3.22
CA THR A 66 -9.60 -11.94 -3.33
C THR A 66 -8.13 -12.04 -3.67
N PRO A 67 -7.71 -11.69 -4.90
CA PRO A 67 -6.30 -11.63 -5.25
C PRO A 67 -5.61 -10.47 -4.52
N LEU A 68 -4.30 -10.61 -4.29
CA LEU A 68 -3.48 -9.57 -3.65
C LEU A 68 -3.18 -8.39 -4.57
N VAL A 69 -3.48 -8.51 -5.87
CA VAL A 69 -3.26 -7.48 -6.89
C VAL A 69 -4.19 -7.71 -8.08
N GLN A 70 -4.63 -6.63 -8.71
CA GLN A 70 -5.36 -6.64 -9.98
C GLN A 70 -4.46 -6.09 -11.10
N VAL A 71 -4.84 -6.35 -12.35
CA VAL A 71 -4.20 -5.73 -13.52
C VAL A 71 -4.27 -4.20 -13.41
N GLY A 72 -3.14 -3.54 -13.60
CA GLY A 72 -2.98 -2.09 -13.43
C GLY A 72 -2.52 -1.67 -12.02
N GLN A 73 -2.38 -2.59 -11.07
CA GLN A 73 -1.97 -2.29 -9.71
C GLN A 73 -0.58 -2.83 -9.36
N PHE A 74 -0.02 -2.33 -8.26
CA PHE A 74 1.22 -2.80 -7.69
C PHE A 74 0.95 -3.60 -6.42
N ALA A 75 1.78 -4.62 -6.16
CA ALA A 75 1.80 -5.32 -4.88
C ALA A 75 3.19 -5.84 -4.53
N CYS A 76 3.42 -6.12 -3.25
CA CYS A 76 4.60 -6.81 -2.77
C CYS A 76 4.24 -8.29 -2.58
N LEU A 77 4.73 -9.14 -3.48
CA LEU A 77 4.37 -10.56 -3.55
C LEU A 77 5.58 -11.45 -3.31
N GLU A 78 5.33 -12.61 -2.71
CA GLU A 78 6.35 -13.62 -2.43
C GLU A 78 6.52 -14.57 -3.62
N VAL A 79 7.79 -14.86 -3.94
CA VAL A 79 8.12 -15.86 -4.96
C VAL A 79 7.87 -17.25 -4.41
N ALA A 80 6.90 -17.95 -5.00
CA ALA A 80 6.55 -19.33 -4.64
C ALA A 80 7.55 -20.33 -5.24
N TRP A 81 7.88 -20.18 -6.52
CA TRP A 81 8.83 -21.04 -7.23
C TRP A 81 9.40 -20.37 -8.49
N ILE A 82 10.42 -20.99 -9.08
CA ILE A 82 11.13 -20.45 -10.25
C ILE A 82 11.39 -21.61 -11.23
N ASN A 83 11.26 -21.33 -12.52
CA ASN A 83 11.66 -22.25 -13.59
C ASN A 83 12.61 -21.59 -14.60
N GLN A 84 12.85 -22.24 -15.74
CA GLN A 84 13.73 -21.74 -16.80
C GLN A 84 13.22 -20.48 -17.54
N TYR A 85 11.97 -20.05 -17.31
CA TYR A 85 11.36 -18.90 -17.99
C TYR A 85 11.21 -17.68 -17.06
N GLY A 86 11.12 -17.88 -15.74
CA GLY A 86 10.93 -16.81 -14.79
C GLY A 86 10.51 -17.27 -13.41
N ALA A 87 10.01 -16.33 -12.62
CA ALA A 87 9.52 -16.54 -11.28
C ALA A 87 7.99 -16.55 -11.26
N PHE A 88 7.43 -17.29 -10.32
CA PHE A 88 5.99 -17.40 -10.07
C PHE A 88 5.71 -16.92 -8.65
N LEU A 89 4.84 -15.93 -8.54
CA LEU A 89 4.53 -15.23 -7.31
C LEU A 89 3.16 -15.61 -6.79
N ASN A 90 3.07 -15.88 -5.50
CA ASN A 90 1.80 -16.10 -4.84
C ASN A 90 1.03 -14.76 -4.77
N TRP A 91 -0.09 -14.69 -5.47
CA TRP A 91 -0.99 -13.54 -5.48
C TRP A 91 -2.39 -13.84 -4.91
N GLY A 92 -2.52 -14.98 -4.20
CA GLY A 92 -3.75 -15.39 -3.52
C GLY A 92 -4.70 -16.25 -4.37
N LEU A 93 -4.33 -16.61 -5.59
CA LEU A 93 -5.10 -17.49 -6.47
C LEU A 93 -4.37 -18.82 -6.69
N MET A 94 -5.11 -19.80 -7.25
CA MET A 94 -4.58 -21.16 -7.52
C MET A 94 -3.42 -21.16 -8.52
N LYS A 95 -3.46 -20.29 -9.52
CA LYS A 95 -2.41 -20.13 -10.52
C LYS A 95 -1.55 -18.94 -10.09
N ASP A 96 -0.27 -19.19 -9.85
CA ASP A 96 0.68 -18.14 -9.45
C ASP A 96 0.88 -17.11 -10.57
N LEU A 97 1.16 -15.87 -10.19
CA LEU A 97 1.42 -14.77 -11.09
C LEU A 97 2.83 -14.84 -11.66
N PHE A 98 2.96 -14.90 -12.97
CA PHE A 98 4.23 -15.10 -13.67
C PHE A 98 5.01 -13.78 -13.85
N VAL A 99 6.32 -13.81 -13.56
CA VAL A 99 7.28 -12.73 -13.84
C VAL A 99 8.39 -13.27 -14.72
N PRO A 100 8.35 -13.02 -16.04
CA PRO A 100 9.43 -13.43 -16.96
C PRO A 100 10.79 -12.87 -16.53
N PHE A 101 11.90 -13.56 -16.84
CA PHE A 101 13.23 -13.02 -16.53
C PHE A 101 13.47 -11.63 -17.12
N ARG A 102 12.94 -11.36 -18.32
CA ARG A 102 13.02 -10.04 -18.97
C ARG A 102 12.33 -8.92 -18.17
N GLU A 103 11.39 -9.26 -17.29
CA GLU A 103 10.64 -8.31 -16.44
C GLU A 103 11.19 -8.23 -15.00
N GLN A 104 12.25 -8.94 -14.69
CA GLN A 104 12.93 -8.85 -13.40
C GLN A 104 14.02 -7.76 -13.44
N LYS A 105 14.07 -6.91 -12.42
CA LYS A 105 15.15 -5.91 -12.25
C LYS A 105 16.44 -6.55 -11.73
N MET A 106 16.27 -7.59 -10.93
CA MET A 106 17.31 -8.48 -10.44
C MET A 106 16.76 -9.90 -10.40
N LYS A 107 17.64 -10.92 -10.43
CA LYS A 107 17.22 -12.32 -10.36
C LYS A 107 16.45 -12.56 -9.05
N MET A 108 15.18 -12.94 -9.15
CA MET A 108 14.32 -13.24 -8.02
C MET A 108 14.75 -14.53 -7.32
N GLN A 109 14.42 -14.67 -6.05
CA GLN A 109 14.74 -15.83 -5.21
C GLN A 109 13.46 -16.33 -4.52
N VAL A 110 13.29 -17.65 -4.43
CA VAL A 110 12.16 -18.29 -3.75
C VAL A 110 12.09 -17.85 -2.30
N GLY A 111 10.87 -17.58 -1.79
CA GLY A 111 10.59 -17.10 -0.44
C GLY A 111 10.89 -15.61 -0.21
N LYS A 112 11.47 -14.90 -1.18
CA LYS A 112 11.66 -13.44 -1.11
C LYS A 112 10.47 -12.70 -1.69
N LYS A 113 10.22 -11.50 -1.14
CA LYS A 113 9.14 -10.62 -1.60
C LYS A 113 9.68 -9.50 -2.50
N TYR A 114 8.93 -9.22 -3.56
CA TYR A 114 9.27 -8.17 -4.52
C TYR A 114 8.04 -7.33 -4.83
N VAL A 115 8.24 -6.02 -4.96
CA VAL A 115 7.18 -5.14 -5.47
C VAL A 115 7.13 -5.30 -6.98
N VAL A 116 5.94 -5.63 -7.48
CA VAL A 116 5.66 -5.86 -8.89
C VAL A 116 4.40 -5.13 -9.33
N HIS A 117 4.30 -4.83 -10.62
CA HIS A 117 3.10 -4.34 -11.29
C HIS A 117 2.48 -5.46 -12.10
N ALA A 118 1.20 -5.73 -11.91
CA ALA A 118 0.45 -6.71 -12.70
C ALA A 118 -0.12 -6.04 -13.96
N HIS A 119 0.08 -6.65 -15.12
CA HIS A 119 -0.40 -6.14 -16.40
C HIS A 119 -0.72 -7.27 -17.37
N LEU A 120 -1.40 -6.95 -18.44
CA LEU A 120 -1.56 -7.86 -19.57
C LEU A 120 -0.33 -7.76 -20.48
N ASP A 121 0.25 -8.89 -20.84
CA ASP A 121 1.34 -8.95 -21.82
C ASP A 121 0.79 -8.69 -23.22
N ASP A 122 1.36 -7.71 -23.90
CA ASP A 122 0.87 -7.21 -25.19
C ASP A 122 0.86 -8.28 -26.30
N GLU A 123 1.73 -9.29 -26.21
CA GLU A 123 1.85 -10.33 -27.21
C GLU A 123 0.94 -11.53 -26.94
N SER A 124 0.88 -11.98 -25.66
CA SER A 124 0.17 -13.20 -25.27
C SER A 124 -1.20 -12.95 -24.64
N TYR A 125 -1.51 -11.71 -24.30
CA TYR A 125 -2.71 -11.30 -23.55
C TYR A 125 -2.88 -12.02 -22.20
N ARG A 126 -1.78 -12.58 -21.67
CA ARG A 126 -1.76 -13.22 -20.34
C ARG A 126 -1.52 -12.20 -19.25
N ILE A 127 -2.06 -12.48 -18.06
CA ILE A 127 -1.73 -11.71 -16.87
C ILE A 127 -0.30 -12.07 -16.46
N VAL A 128 0.59 -11.08 -16.46
CA VAL A 128 1.97 -11.20 -16.03
C VAL A 128 2.33 -10.06 -15.07
N ALA A 129 3.49 -10.16 -14.42
CA ALA A 129 3.94 -9.06 -13.59
C ALA A 129 5.38 -8.63 -13.95
N SER A 130 5.69 -7.38 -13.64
CA SER A 130 7.00 -6.76 -13.84
C SER A 130 7.54 -6.15 -12.56
N ALA A 131 8.79 -6.41 -12.24
CA ALA A 131 9.53 -5.73 -11.18
C ALA A 131 10.17 -4.41 -11.64
N LYS A 132 9.97 -4.04 -12.91
CA LYS A 132 10.44 -2.77 -13.48
C LYS A 132 9.44 -1.66 -13.23
N VAL A 133 9.15 -1.42 -11.94
CA VAL A 133 8.12 -0.52 -11.41
C VAL A 133 8.11 0.85 -12.12
N ASP A 134 9.29 1.45 -12.33
CA ASP A 134 9.42 2.77 -12.95
C ASP A 134 8.75 2.90 -14.35
N ARG A 135 8.50 1.79 -15.05
CA ARG A 135 7.88 1.80 -16.39
C ARG A 135 6.38 2.05 -16.36
N TYR A 136 5.74 1.68 -15.26
CA TYR A 136 4.29 1.70 -15.09
C TYR A 136 3.82 2.89 -14.27
N LEU A 137 4.75 3.70 -13.75
CA LEU A 137 4.42 4.93 -13.06
C LEU A 137 4.22 6.08 -14.03
N SER A 138 3.21 6.89 -13.78
CA SER A 138 2.91 8.08 -14.57
C SER A 138 4.10 9.04 -14.57
N LYS A 139 4.37 9.62 -15.72
CA LYS A 139 5.35 10.71 -15.93
C LYS A 139 4.68 12.07 -15.99
N GLU A 140 3.35 12.10 -15.98
CA GLU A 140 2.58 13.34 -15.97
C GLU A 140 2.69 14.01 -14.60
N LYS A 141 2.51 15.32 -14.60
CA LYS A 141 2.51 16.08 -13.36
C LYS A 141 1.23 15.78 -12.58
N ALA A 142 1.37 15.26 -11.38
CA ALA A 142 0.24 14.96 -10.50
C ALA A 142 -0.46 16.25 -10.03
N ALA A 143 -1.79 16.19 -9.92
CA ALA A 143 -2.63 17.30 -9.45
C ALA A 143 -2.96 17.18 -7.95
N TYR A 144 -1.99 16.73 -7.12
CA TYR A 144 -2.20 16.64 -5.68
C TYR A 144 -1.97 17.99 -4.99
N GLU A 145 -2.77 18.23 -3.95
CA GLU A 145 -2.62 19.37 -3.07
C GLU A 145 -1.75 19.05 -1.85
N SER A 146 -1.09 20.07 -1.29
CA SER A 146 -0.33 19.92 -0.05
C SER A 146 -1.26 19.55 1.11
N GLY A 147 -0.91 18.49 1.85
CA GLY A 147 -1.73 17.95 2.95
C GLY A 147 -2.77 16.93 2.50
N GLN A 148 -2.92 16.66 1.22
CA GLN A 148 -3.81 15.61 0.71
C GLN A 148 -3.35 14.24 1.19
N GLU A 149 -4.30 13.44 1.74
CA GLU A 149 -4.05 12.06 2.12
C GLU A 149 -4.04 11.15 0.89
N VAL A 150 -3.08 10.23 0.85
CA VAL A 150 -2.88 9.27 -0.25
C VAL A 150 -2.51 7.90 0.27
N ASP A 151 -2.85 6.86 -0.47
CA ASP A 151 -2.38 5.50 -0.22
C ASP A 151 -1.00 5.32 -0.83
N ILE A 152 -0.08 4.74 -0.06
CA ILE A 152 1.28 4.49 -0.55
C ILE A 152 1.69 3.03 -0.38
N LEU A 153 2.55 2.56 -1.31
CA LEU A 153 3.29 1.32 -1.21
C LEU A 153 4.78 1.63 -1.25
N ILE A 154 5.50 1.34 -0.17
CA ILE A 154 6.96 1.49 -0.12
C ILE A 154 7.60 0.45 -1.05
N TRP A 155 8.39 0.89 -2.04
CA TRP A 155 8.93 -0.04 -3.01
C TRP A 155 10.45 -0.08 -3.14
N GLN A 156 11.16 0.99 -2.71
CA GLN A 156 12.62 1.03 -2.76
C GLN A 156 13.21 1.94 -1.68
N LYS A 157 14.22 1.46 -0.95
CA LYS A 157 15.08 2.30 -0.13
C LYS A 157 16.15 2.96 -1.02
N THR A 158 16.46 4.24 -0.75
CA THR A 158 17.51 5.04 -1.41
C THR A 158 18.32 5.78 -0.37
N ASP A 159 19.41 6.43 -0.77
CA ASP A 159 20.25 7.24 0.13
C ASP A 159 19.50 8.46 0.71
N LEU A 160 18.48 8.94 0.03
CA LEU A 160 17.66 10.08 0.47
C LEU A 160 16.49 9.68 1.37
N GLY A 161 16.12 8.40 1.39
CA GLY A 161 14.95 7.87 2.09
C GLY A 161 14.24 6.77 1.31
N PHE A 162 12.91 6.74 1.33
CA PHE A 162 12.13 5.69 0.71
C PHE A 162 11.28 6.20 -0.46
N LYS A 163 11.43 5.56 -1.61
CA LYS A 163 10.49 5.74 -2.71
C LYS A 163 9.19 4.99 -2.41
N ALA A 164 8.06 5.64 -2.68
CA ALA A 164 6.72 5.08 -2.53
C ALA A 164 5.91 5.25 -3.81
N ILE A 165 5.09 4.26 -4.12
CA ILE A 165 4.07 4.32 -5.16
C ILE A 165 2.83 4.95 -4.52
N ILE A 166 2.27 5.97 -5.14
CA ILE A 166 1.11 6.73 -4.68
C ILE A 166 -0.09 6.32 -5.51
N ASN A 167 -1.15 5.81 -4.86
CA ASN A 167 -2.44 5.44 -5.48
C ASN A 167 -2.29 4.56 -6.72
N ASP A 168 -1.29 3.66 -6.74
CA ASP A 168 -0.92 2.79 -7.87
C ASP A 168 -0.58 3.56 -9.18
N GLU A 169 -0.25 4.85 -9.12
CA GLU A 169 -0.06 5.69 -10.31
C GLU A 169 1.24 6.51 -10.30
N TYR A 170 1.58 7.19 -9.22
CA TYR A 170 2.71 8.12 -9.16
C TYR A 170 3.84 7.65 -8.27
N SER A 171 5.05 8.22 -8.46
CA SER A 171 6.18 8.03 -7.56
C SER A 171 6.33 9.20 -6.61
N GLY A 172 6.48 8.91 -5.30
CA GLY A 172 6.80 9.90 -4.28
C GLY A 172 8.04 9.52 -3.48
N LEU A 173 8.57 10.47 -2.72
CA LEU A 173 9.74 10.30 -1.86
C LEU A 173 9.40 10.69 -0.42
N LEU A 174 9.66 9.77 0.51
CA LEU A 174 9.72 10.00 1.94
C LEU A 174 11.17 10.21 2.33
N TYR A 175 11.54 11.38 2.84
CA TYR A 175 12.92 11.67 3.26
C TYR A 175 13.25 10.98 4.57
N GLU A 176 14.45 10.38 4.67
CA GLU A 176 14.95 9.73 5.90
C GLU A 176 14.85 10.64 7.12
N SER A 177 15.15 11.93 6.95
CA SER A 177 15.08 12.93 8.03
C SER A 177 13.67 13.24 8.55
N GLU A 178 12.63 12.82 7.83
CA GLU A 178 11.21 13.03 8.18
C GLU A 178 10.49 11.73 8.55
N ILE A 179 11.25 10.61 8.62
CA ILE A 179 10.77 9.28 8.98
C ILE A 179 11.18 8.99 10.43
N PHE A 180 10.20 8.70 11.28
CA PHE A 180 10.40 8.46 12.71
C PHE A 180 9.91 7.08 13.15
N GLN A 181 9.62 6.21 12.17
CA GLN A 181 9.18 4.84 12.37
C GLN A 181 9.92 3.92 11.41
N PRO A 182 10.11 2.63 11.75
CA PRO A 182 10.75 1.70 10.84
C PRO A 182 9.90 1.51 9.59
N LEU A 183 10.51 1.68 8.42
CA LEU A 183 9.90 1.40 7.13
C LEU A 183 10.65 0.28 6.42
N HIS A 184 9.91 -0.54 5.69
CA HIS A 184 10.50 -1.55 4.82
C HIS A 184 9.74 -1.65 3.50
N THR A 185 10.41 -2.16 2.48
CA THR A 185 9.81 -2.44 1.17
C THR A 185 8.61 -3.38 1.31
N GLY A 186 7.52 -3.05 0.64
CA GLY A 186 6.27 -3.79 0.67
C GLY A 186 5.24 -3.27 1.68
N MET A 187 5.57 -2.32 2.54
CA MET A 187 4.58 -1.71 3.44
C MET A 187 3.58 -0.87 2.65
N ARG A 188 2.28 -1.10 2.92
CA ARG A 188 1.18 -0.22 2.50
C ARG A 188 0.70 0.60 3.69
N MET A 189 0.51 1.89 3.48
CA MET A 189 0.07 2.81 4.51
C MET A 189 -0.50 4.09 3.93
N LYS A 190 -1.15 4.91 4.77
CA LYS A 190 -1.52 6.27 4.42
C LYS A 190 -0.32 7.20 4.58
N ALA A 191 -0.22 8.16 3.68
CA ALA A 191 0.73 9.26 3.74
C ALA A 191 0.07 10.56 3.31
N TYR A 192 0.79 11.66 3.43
CA TYR A 192 0.30 12.98 3.05
C TYR A 192 1.26 13.61 2.05
N VAL A 193 0.71 14.24 1.02
CA VAL A 193 1.49 15.00 0.08
C VAL A 193 2.05 16.24 0.77
N LYS A 194 3.38 16.37 0.82
CA LYS A 194 4.04 17.58 1.32
C LYS A 194 4.00 18.68 0.28
N GLN A 195 4.39 18.33 -0.95
CA GLN A 195 4.37 19.19 -2.12
C GLN A 195 4.55 18.38 -3.41
N VAL A 196 4.02 18.91 -4.50
CA VAL A 196 4.38 18.51 -5.87
C VAL A 196 5.34 19.58 -6.38
N ARG A 197 6.56 19.17 -6.69
CA ARG A 197 7.62 20.08 -7.16
C ARG A 197 7.36 20.55 -8.60
N GLU A 198 8.09 21.57 -9.03
CA GLU A 198 8.05 22.05 -10.43
C GLU A 198 8.52 20.98 -11.43
N ASP A 199 9.49 20.14 -11.03
CA ASP A 199 9.99 19.00 -11.82
C ASP A 199 9.06 17.76 -11.79
N GLY A 200 7.87 17.88 -11.22
CA GLY A 200 6.84 16.83 -11.14
C GLY A 200 7.08 15.80 -10.02
N LYS A 201 8.18 15.87 -9.28
CA LYS A 201 8.42 14.95 -8.16
C LYS A 201 7.51 15.28 -6.98
N ILE A 202 7.11 14.24 -6.25
CA ILE A 202 6.18 14.35 -5.12
C ILE A 202 6.94 14.03 -3.83
N ASP A 203 6.97 15.00 -2.92
CA ASP A 203 7.47 14.82 -1.57
C ASP A 203 6.33 14.40 -0.65
N LEU A 204 6.56 13.40 0.18
CA LEU A 204 5.58 12.80 1.07
C LEU A 204 5.95 13.00 2.54
N LEU A 205 4.94 12.96 3.40
CA LEU A 205 5.06 12.90 4.85
C LEU A 205 4.20 11.76 5.39
N LEU A 206 4.66 11.13 6.47
CA LEU A 206 3.86 10.11 7.19
C LEU A 206 2.83 10.72 8.13
N GLN A 207 2.93 12.02 8.41
CA GLN A 207 2.03 12.75 9.29
C GLN A 207 1.43 13.94 8.56
N LYS A 208 0.14 14.24 8.85
CA LYS A 208 -0.56 15.37 8.24
C LYS A 208 0.17 16.69 8.56
N PRO A 209 0.53 17.51 7.56
CA PRO A 209 1.09 18.83 7.80
C PRO A 209 0.02 19.77 8.39
N GLY A 210 0.39 20.58 9.39
CA GLY A 210 -0.48 21.64 9.89
C GLY A 210 -0.38 21.93 11.40
N GLN A 211 -0.84 23.11 11.80
CA GLN A 211 -0.82 23.62 13.18
C GLN A 211 -1.77 22.85 14.13
N ALA A 212 -2.88 22.30 13.62
CA ALA A 212 -3.88 21.57 14.41
C ALA A 212 -3.31 20.38 15.21
N LYS A 213 -2.24 19.74 14.71
CA LYS A 213 -1.56 18.65 15.44
C LYS A 213 -0.70 19.11 16.62
N VAL A 214 -0.23 20.36 16.62
CA VAL A 214 0.59 20.87 17.73
C VAL A 214 -0.28 21.22 18.91
N GLU A 215 -1.44 21.83 18.70
CA GLU A 215 -2.38 22.17 19.76
C GLU A 215 -3.05 20.91 20.34
N ASP A 216 -3.47 19.98 19.49
CA ASP A 216 -4.01 18.68 19.90
C ASP A 216 -2.95 17.83 20.62
N PHE A 217 -1.71 17.80 20.12
CA PHE A 217 -0.61 17.08 20.76
C PHE A 217 -0.13 17.78 22.05
N SER A 218 -0.23 19.10 22.18
CA SER A 218 0.09 19.80 23.43
C SER A 218 -0.86 19.38 24.56
N ALA A 219 -2.16 19.22 24.27
CA ALA A 219 -3.11 18.69 25.21
C ALA A 219 -2.78 17.23 25.59
N THR A 220 -2.58 16.36 24.61
CA THR A 220 -2.17 14.96 24.83
C THR A 220 -0.89 14.83 25.63
N LEU A 221 0.11 15.68 25.37
CA LEU A 221 1.36 15.70 26.11
C LEU A 221 1.15 16.12 27.57
N LEU A 222 0.31 17.12 27.81
CA LEU A 222 -0.01 17.58 29.16
C LEU A 222 -0.73 16.48 29.95
N ASP A 223 -1.74 15.85 29.35
CA ASP A 223 -2.48 14.73 29.95
C ASP A 223 -1.53 13.57 30.30
N TYR A 224 -0.63 13.20 29.38
CA TYR A 224 0.36 12.17 29.63
C TYR A 224 1.29 12.51 30.78
N ILE A 225 1.77 13.78 30.89
CA ILE A 225 2.60 14.20 32.01
C ILE A 225 1.80 14.10 33.33
N CYS A 226 0.50 14.45 33.32
CA CYS A 226 -0.37 14.28 34.47
C CYS A 226 -0.48 12.81 34.91
N GLU A 227 -0.73 11.91 33.98
CA GLU A 227 -0.85 10.46 34.21
C GLU A 227 0.42 9.84 34.76
N GLN A 228 1.61 10.35 34.37
CA GLN A 228 2.90 9.93 34.88
C GLN A 228 3.30 10.57 36.24
N GLY A 229 2.32 11.15 36.95
CA GLY A 229 2.56 11.74 38.26
C GLY A 229 3.13 13.17 38.19
N GLY A 230 2.92 13.85 37.08
CA GLY A 230 3.29 15.27 36.91
C GLY A 230 4.71 15.50 36.38
N ARG A 231 5.46 14.42 36.06
CA ARG A 231 6.83 14.51 35.51
C ARG A 231 7.12 13.39 34.51
N ILE A 232 7.86 13.73 33.45
CA ILE A 232 8.42 12.77 32.49
C ILE A 232 9.90 13.00 32.28
N ALA A 233 10.66 11.94 32.01
CA ALA A 233 12.10 11.98 31.75
C ALA A 233 12.48 12.35 30.32
N LEU A 234 11.51 12.83 29.52
CA LEU A 234 11.73 13.29 28.14
C LEU A 234 11.72 14.82 28.10
N ASN A 235 12.63 15.38 27.33
CA ASN A 235 12.72 16.83 27.09
C ASN A 235 13.08 17.14 25.63
N ASP A 236 13.32 18.39 25.29
CA ASP A 236 13.65 18.84 23.93
C ASP A 236 15.03 18.34 23.43
N LYS A 237 15.89 17.80 24.31
CA LYS A 237 17.20 17.22 23.98
C LYS A 237 17.14 15.72 23.78
N SER A 238 16.07 15.04 24.26
CA SER A 238 15.89 13.59 24.17
C SER A 238 16.00 13.07 22.72
N PRO A 239 16.50 11.83 22.52
CA PRO A 239 16.60 11.21 21.18
C PRO A 239 15.25 11.16 20.44
N ALA A 240 15.29 11.34 19.12
CA ALA A 240 14.06 11.32 18.29
C ALA A 240 13.35 9.97 18.35
N GLU A 241 14.09 8.88 18.50
CA GLU A 241 13.58 7.52 18.60
C GLU A 241 12.75 7.29 19.88
N GLU A 242 13.23 7.79 21.03
CA GLU A 242 12.52 7.69 22.30
C GLU A 242 11.23 8.51 22.30
N ILE A 243 11.28 9.74 21.76
CA ILE A 243 10.11 10.59 21.62
C ILE A 243 9.06 9.92 20.73
N TYR A 244 9.52 9.34 19.61
CA TYR A 244 8.61 8.65 18.71
C TYR A 244 8.02 7.36 19.32
N ALA A 245 8.85 6.57 20.01
CA ALA A 245 8.38 5.34 20.68
C ALA A 245 7.30 5.63 21.73
N THR A 246 7.41 6.79 22.42
CA THR A 246 6.46 7.16 23.48
C THR A 246 5.19 7.82 22.93
N PHE A 247 5.32 8.72 21.95
CA PHE A 247 4.24 9.61 21.52
C PHE A 247 3.81 9.45 20.06
N GLY A 248 4.55 8.71 19.22
CA GLY A 248 4.26 8.57 17.79
C GLY A 248 4.41 9.86 16.98
N VAL A 249 5.10 10.87 17.52
CA VAL A 249 5.32 12.18 16.87
C VAL A 249 6.79 12.47 16.60
N SER A 250 7.05 13.38 15.65
CA SER A 250 8.41 13.81 15.37
C SER A 250 8.99 14.65 16.52
N LYS A 251 10.33 14.63 16.71
CA LYS A 251 11.02 15.50 17.67
C LYS A 251 10.70 16.99 17.43
N LYS A 252 10.47 17.40 16.18
CA LYS A 252 10.07 18.78 15.83
C LYS A 252 8.66 19.11 16.36
N THR A 253 7.71 18.19 16.25
CA THR A 253 6.36 18.33 16.79
C THR A 253 6.39 18.35 18.31
N PHE A 254 7.15 17.43 18.93
CA PHE A 254 7.35 17.40 20.37
C PHE A 254 7.92 18.71 20.90
N LYS A 255 9.03 19.21 20.32
CA LYS A 255 9.62 20.51 20.69
C LYS A 255 8.64 21.68 20.59
N LYS A 256 7.82 21.72 19.55
CA LYS A 256 6.80 22.77 19.39
C LYS A 256 5.73 22.69 20.50
N ALA A 257 5.26 21.49 20.81
CA ALA A 257 4.26 21.27 21.86
C ALA A 257 4.83 21.65 23.25
N VAL A 258 6.05 21.21 23.56
CA VAL A 258 6.75 21.59 24.79
C VAL A 258 6.92 23.10 24.89
N GLY A 259 7.30 23.77 23.80
CA GLY A 259 7.42 25.24 23.75
C GLY A 259 6.08 25.95 23.92
N ASP A 260 4.97 25.40 23.41
CA ASP A 260 3.62 25.92 23.61
C ASP A 260 3.19 25.79 25.07
N LEU A 261 3.34 24.60 25.66
CA LEU A 261 3.03 24.36 27.07
C LEU A 261 3.86 25.24 28.03
N TYR A 262 5.15 25.44 27.71
CA TYR A 262 6.04 26.32 28.47
C TYR A 262 5.60 27.79 28.41
N LYS A 263 5.26 28.30 27.21
CA LYS A 263 4.70 29.64 27.02
C LYS A 263 3.39 29.88 27.75
N LYS A 264 2.55 28.83 27.83
CA LYS A 264 1.29 28.84 28.59
C LYS A 264 1.49 28.67 30.10
N HIS A 265 2.72 28.58 30.57
CA HIS A 265 3.11 28.37 31.98
C HIS A 265 2.54 27.10 32.61
N LEU A 266 2.25 26.07 31.81
CA LEU A 266 1.69 24.80 32.27
C LEU A 266 2.78 23.81 32.69
N VAL A 267 3.99 23.93 32.13
CA VAL A 267 5.13 23.05 32.42
C VAL A 267 6.41 23.84 32.71
N VAL A 268 7.33 23.17 33.41
CA VAL A 268 8.73 23.64 33.67
C VAL A 268 9.68 22.66 33.00
N LEU A 269 10.69 23.19 32.31
CA LEU A 269 11.76 22.41 31.70
C LEU A 269 12.86 22.16 32.71
N GLU A 270 13.21 20.90 32.93
CA GLU A 270 14.32 20.48 33.78
C GLU A 270 15.46 19.92 32.92
N GLU A 271 16.68 19.76 33.49
CA GLU A 271 17.82 19.23 32.73
C GLU A 271 17.55 17.81 32.18
N ASP A 272 16.77 17.00 32.90
CA ASP A 272 16.52 15.60 32.66
C ASP A 272 15.03 15.31 32.41
N GLY A 273 14.17 16.31 32.14
CA GLY A 273 12.77 16.08 31.90
C GLY A 273 11.89 17.32 31.80
N ILE A 274 10.57 17.05 31.88
CA ILE A 274 9.53 18.07 31.90
C ILE A 274 8.62 17.78 33.11
N ARG A 275 8.28 18.82 33.86
CA ARG A 275 7.37 18.72 35.01
C ARG A 275 6.22 19.72 34.88
N ILE A 276 5.05 19.37 35.37
CA ILE A 276 3.92 20.29 35.53
C ILE A 276 4.29 21.36 36.56
N ARG A 277 3.82 22.56 36.33
CA ARG A 277 4.08 23.69 37.20
C ARG A 277 3.21 23.65 38.47
#